data_dfd164ca2c41fce3697cc33bff316f26
#
_entry.id   dfd164ca2c41fce3697cc33bff316f26
#
_cell.length_a   1.000
_cell.length_b   1.000
_cell.length_c   1.000
_cell.angle_alpha   90.00
_cell.angle_beta   90.00
_cell.angle_gamma   90.00
#
_symmetry.space_group_name_H-M   'P 1'
#
loop_
_entity.id
_entity.type
_entity.pdbx_description
1 polymer ?
#
loop_
_entity_poly.entity_id
_entity_poly.type
_entity_poly.pdbx_seq_one_letter_code
_entity_poly.pdbx_strand_id
1 'polypeptide(L)'
;MKIKMMCLILFSVVLILGACAGSQSTQKASGNSKEAANDYPSQPIEIIVGFGEGGGTDTMARTLQPILQEELGESIAVRNMPGASSALALEYVNEQESDGHTILFQTDLVRVFPTMGMTDLTYKDFEQIGIGAMGIANFTVKDKSDLKTFDDVIQLLKDGNAKVGVAAIGDPWHLTLEIVNSVVGGDAEIITYDSGSNAAMAAMKGEVDFSISGVNEVVDLLRAGDLRSLAVMDNKAFEVDGIESIPPVTDFVSDLEKYVPEGTWWGPAVKHGTPEEIVTKIRDAYNKAINSKEFQAFAKKRAIVLTDIEDSQEYTKEITEKTSWLLWEIGVGKRSPEEVGISRPKE
;
A
#
# COMPACT_ATOMS: atom_id res chain seq x y z
N MET A 1 -58.37 -29.35 -32.58
CA MET A 1 -59.84 -29.28 -32.58
C MET A 1 -60.29 -28.06 -31.84
N LYS A 2 -60.85 -27.09 -32.54
CA LYS A 2 -61.81 -26.02 -32.14
C LYS A 2 -61.23 -24.93 -31.19
N ILE A 3 -61.04 -23.71 -31.62
CA ILE A 3 -61.85 -22.69 -32.28
C ILE A 3 -62.31 -21.60 -31.30
N LYS A 4 -61.87 -20.35 -31.64
CA LYS A 4 -62.65 -19.08 -31.59
C LYS A 4 -62.77 -18.41 -30.22
N MET A 5 -62.80 -17.11 -30.06
CA MET A 5 -63.05 -15.92 -30.91
C MET A 5 -62.87 -14.68 -29.99
N MET A 6 -62.02 -13.69 -30.34
CA MET A 6 -62.40 -12.38 -30.85
C MET A 6 -63.45 -11.58 -30.02
N CYS A 7 -63.05 -10.44 -29.43
CA CYS A 7 -63.84 -9.22 -29.47
C CYS A 7 -62.98 -7.96 -29.35
N LEU A 8 -63.04 -7.18 -30.38
CA LEU A 8 -62.58 -5.79 -30.56
C LEU A 8 -63.58 -4.87 -29.83
N ILE A 9 -63.11 -3.82 -29.16
CA ILE A 9 -63.86 -2.57 -29.03
C ILE A 9 -62.86 -1.42 -29.08
N LEU A 10 -62.99 -0.58 -30.11
CA LEU A 10 -62.49 0.77 -30.32
C LEU A 10 -63.29 1.75 -29.43
N PHE A 11 -62.59 2.78 -28.88
CA PHE A 11 -63.19 4.14 -28.82
C PHE A 11 -62.08 5.18 -28.49
N SER A 12 -61.69 5.93 -29.48
CA SER A 12 -61.67 7.40 -29.73
C SER A 12 -60.99 8.33 -28.69
N VAL A 13 -59.86 8.83 -29.08
CA VAL A 13 -59.41 10.23 -29.32
C VAL A 13 -60.02 11.35 -28.49
N VAL A 14 -59.19 12.05 -27.71
CA VAL A 14 -59.23 13.54 -27.59
C VAL A 14 -57.78 14.04 -27.49
N LEU A 15 -57.38 14.80 -28.50
CA LEU A 15 -56.24 15.70 -28.52
C LEU A 15 -56.56 16.97 -27.67
N ILE A 16 -55.70 17.29 -26.74
CA ILE A 16 -55.59 18.69 -26.22
C ILE A 16 -54.11 19.10 -26.32
N LEU A 17 -53.81 19.96 -27.28
CA LEU A 17 -52.59 20.72 -27.35
C LEU A 17 -52.57 21.78 -26.25
N GLY A 18 -51.59 21.70 -25.37
CA GLY A 18 -51.24 22.74 -24.42
C GLY A 18 -49.72 22.98 -24.46
N ALA A 19 -49.31 23.92 -25.27
CA ALA A 19 -47.94 24.42 -25.29
C ALA A 19 -47.69 25.23 -24.01
N CYS A 20 -46.80 24.78 -23.18
CA CYS A 20 -46.08 25.64 -22.19
C CYS A 20 -44.60 25.40 -22.35
N ALA A 21 -43.92 26.36 -22.92
CA ALA A 21 -42.48 26.51 -22.87
C ALA A 21 -42.07 26.73 -21.41
N GLY A 22 -41.52 25.69 -20.80
CA GLY A 22 -40.87 25.74 -19.49
C GLY A 22 -39.38 25.52 -19.68
N SER A 23 -38.59 26.55 -19.45
CA SER A 23 -37.15 26.56 -19.41
C SER A 23 -36.66 25.42 -18.48
N GLN A 24 -36.00 24.43 -19.05
CA GLN A 24 -35.18 23.51 -18.25
C GLN A 24 -33.98 24.32 -17.71
N SER A 25 -34.12 24.80 -16.50
CA SER A 25 -32.97 25.18 -15.69
C SER A 25 -32.20 23.90 -15.37
N THR A 26 -31.03 23.72 -15.96
CA THR A 26 -29.98 22.87 -15.49
C THR A 26 -29.66 23.27 -14.04
N GLN A 27 -30.34 22.66 -13.09
CA GLN A 27 -29.91 22.69 -11.69
C GLN A 27 -28.60 21.94 -11.62
N LYS A 28 -27.53 22.72 -11.42
CA LYS A 28 -26.22 22.23 -11.01
C LYS A 28 -26.39 21.30 -9.79
N ALA A 29 -25.81 20.11 -9.89
CA ALA A 29 -25.59 19.17 -8.78
C ALA A 29 -24.53 19.73 -7.80
N SER A 30 -24.77 20.89 -7.21
CA SER A 30 -23.87 21.57 -6.26
C SER A 30 -24.48 21.73 -4.87
N GLY A 31 -25.67 21.18 -4.63
CA GLY A 31 -26.36 21.29 -3.34
C GLY A 31 -26.25 20.08 -2.43
N ASN A 32 -25.95 18.90 -2.99
CA ASN A 32 -26.01 17.63 -2.23
C ASN A 32 -24.70 17.27 -1.52
N SER A 33 -23.56 17.82 -1.94
CA SER A 33 -22.25 17.47 -1.36
C SER A 33 -22.02 18.09 0.02
N LYS A 34 -22.51 19.30 0.25
CA LYS A 34 -22.35 19.97 1.57
C LYS A 34 -23.25 19.40 2.66
N GLU A 35 -24.45 18.93 2.33
CA GLU A 35 -25.32 18.24 3.30
C GLU A 35 -24.75 16.87 3.69
N ALA A 36 -24.28 16.09 2.71
CA ALA A 36 -23.65 14.79 2.97
C ALA A 36 -22.38 14.88 3.83
N ALA A 37 -21.59 15.94 3.67
CA ALA A 37 -20.38 16.16 4.45
C ALA A 37 -20.64 16.58 5.90
N ASN A 38 -21.79 17.22 6.19
CA ASN A 38 -22.15 17.57 7.56
C ASN A 38 -22.56 16.35 8.41
N ASP A 39 -23.08 15.30 7.77
CA ASP A 39 -23.53 14.06 8.43
C ASP A 39 -22.49 12.93 8.38
N TYR A 40 -21.31 13.16 7.77
CA TYR A 40 -20.24 12.15 7.71
C TYR A 40 -19.52 12.04 9.08
N PRO A 41 -19.24 10.83 9.57
CA PRO A 41 -19.73 9.53 9.08
C PRO A 41 -21.21 9.33 9.44
N SER A 42 -22.03 8.81 8.52
CA SER A 42 -23.46 8.54 8.70
C SER A 42 -23.77 7.04 8.92
N GLN A 43 -22.76 6.20 8.81
CA GLN A 43 -22.82 4.74 8.97
C GLN A 43 -21.41 4.20 9.32
N PRO A 44 -21.29 2.94 9.77
CA PRO A 44 -20.01 2.31 10.06
C PRO A 44 -19.01 2.41 8.90
N ILE A 45 -17.75 2.62 9.25
CA ILE A 45 -16.63 2.71 8.29
C ILE A 45 -15.96 1.34 8.20
N GLU A 46 -15.59 0.93 6.98
CA GLU A 46 -14.79 -0.25 6.74
C GLU A 46 -13.38 0.15 6.28
N ILE A 47 -12.35 -0.33 6.98
CA ILE A 47 -10.95 -0.22 6.56
C ILE A 47 -10.54 -1.54 5.89
N ILE A 48 -10.21 -1.48 4.60
CA ILE A 48 -9.76 -2.62 3.82
C ILE A 48 -8.23 -2.69 3.86
N VAL A 49 -7.71 -3.86 4.21
CA VAL A 49 -6.28 -4.17 4.26
C VAL A 49 -5.98 -5.27 3.24
N GLY A 50 -5.14 -4.99 2.24
CA GLY A 50 -4.83 -5.90 1.13
C GLY A 50 -3.89 -7.05 1.46
N PHE A 51 -3.54 -7.25 2.74
CA PHE A 51 -2.62 -8.28 3.22
C PHE A 51 -3.25 -9.14 4.32
N GLY A 52 -2.58 -10.26 4.61
CA GLY A 52 -3.01 -11.19 5.67
C GLY A 52 -2.94 -10.58 7.07
N GLU A 53 -3.70 -11.18 7.98
CA GLU A 53 -3.74 -10.79 9.40
C GLU A 53 -2.35 -10.94 10.05
N GLY A 54 -2.01 -10.01 10.95
CA GLY A 54 -0.74 -9.98 11.68
C GLY A 54 0.45 -9.47 10.89
N GLY A 55 0.30 -9.18 9.60
CA GLY A 55 1.32 -8.49 8.80
C GLY A 55 1.48 -7.02 9.19
N GLY A 56 2.51 -6.36 8.63
CA GLY A 56 2.81 -4.96 8.94
C GLY A 56 1.61 -4.03 8.72
N THR A 57 0.97 -4.12 7.56
CA THR A 57 -0.19 -3.30 7.19
C THR A 57 -1.40 -3.53 8.10
N ASP A 58 -1.72 -4.80 8.40
CA ASP A 58 -2.82 -5.15 9.31
C ASP A 58 -2.58 -4.63 10.72
N THR A 59 -1.37 -4.83 11.23
CA THR A 59 -0.98 -4.34 12.56
C THR A 59 -1.08 -2.82 12.66
N MET A 60 -0.67 -2.09 11.61
CA MET A 60 -0.79 -0.64 11.53
C MET A 60 -2.26 -0.19 11.54
N ALA A 61 -3.08 -0.77 10.66
CA ALA A 61 -4.50 -0.45 10.55
C ALA A 61 -5.23 -0.68 11.89
N ARG A 62 -5.00 -1.84 12.53
CA ARG A 62 -5.63 -2.18 13.81
C ARG A 62 -5.14 -1.34 14.99
N THR A 63 -3.91 -0.85 14.94
CA THR A 63 -3.40 0.08 15.99
C THR A 63 -4.03 1.46 15.84
N LEU A 64 -4.25 1.93 14.61
CA LEU A 64 -4.89 3.22 14.36
C LEU A 64 -6.42 3.18 14.50
N GLN A 65 -7.05 2.04 14.23
CA GLN A 65 -8.50 1.87 14.18
C GLN A 65 -9.22 2.41 15.43
N PRO A 66 -8.84 2.08 16.69
CA PRO A 66 -9.56 2.58 17.86
C PRO A 66 -9.44 4.11 18.02
N ILE A 67 -8.30 4.69 17.63
CA ILE A 67 -8.07 6.14 17.71
C ILE A 67 -8.90 6.85 16.63
N LEU A 68 -8.91 6.31 15.40
CA LEU A 68 -9.73 6.83 14.31
C LEU A 68 -11.22 6.74 14.64
N GLN A 69 -11.65 5.65 15.28
CA GLN A 69 -13.04 5.48 15.74
C GLN A 69 -13.45 6.54 16.77
N GLU A 70 -12.57 6.87 17.71
CA GLU A 70 -12.81 7.94 18.67
C GLU A 70 -12.89 9.32 17.99
N GLU A 71 -11.97 9.62 17.06
CA GLU A 71 -11.89 10.90 16.38
C GLU A 71 -13.04 11.13 15.38
N LEU A 72 -13.48 10.08 14.67
CA LEU A 72 -14.58 10.16 13.72
C LEU A 72 -15.95 9.97 14.36
N GLY A 73 -16.02 9.39 15.57
CA GLY A 73 -17.26 9.21 16.31
C GLY A 73 -18.18 8.10 15.79
N GLU A 74 -17.66 7.20 14.93
CA GLU A 74 -18.41 6.08 14.35
C GLU A 74 -17.59 4.79 14.42
N SER A 75 -18.28 3.66 14.43
CA SER A 75 -17.63 2.34 14.48
C SER A 75 -16.80 2.08 13.22
N ILE A 76 -15.61 1.51 13.41
CA ILE A 76 -14.68 1.19 12.32
C ILE A 76 -14.34 -0.30 12.39
N ALA A 77 -14.55 -1.03 11.29
CA ALA A 77 -14.15 -2.41 11.15
C ALA A 77 -12.92 -2.52 10.24
N VAL A 78 -11.94 -3.34 10.63
CA VAL A 78 -10.79 -3.68 9.77
C VAL A 78 -11.03 -5.05 9.15
N ARG A 79 -11.00 -5.11 7.82
CA ARG A 79 -11.19 -6.32 7.04
C ARG A 79 -9.99 -6.60 6.15
N ASN A 80 -9.41 -7.79 6.29
CA ASN A 80 -8.34 -8.27 5.43
C ASN A 80 -8.90 -8.84 4.13
N MET A 81 -8.32 -8.44 3.01
CA MET A 81 -8.66 -8.89 1.66
C MET A 81 -7.36 -9.18 0.88
N PRO A 82 -6.61 -10.22 1.26
CA PRO A 82 -5.37 -10.56 0.59
C PRO A 82 -5.64 -11.12 -0.82
N GLY A 83 -4.69 -10.92 -1.72
CA GLY A 83 -4.70 -11.49 -3.06
C GLY A 83 -4.09 -10.55 -4.10
N ALA A 84 -3.40 -11.15 -5.09
CA ALA A 84 -2.69 -10.45 -6.15
C ALA A 84 -1.84 -9.28 -5.61
N SER A 85 -1.07 -9.52 -4.54
CA SER A 85 -0.25 -8.50 -3.86
C SER A 85 -1.03 -7.24 -3.45
N SER A 86 -2.29 -7.40 -2.94
CA SER A 86 -3.21 -6.32 -2.58
C SER A 86 -4.05 -5.71 -3.73
N ALA A 87 -3.83 -6.10 -5.00
CA ALA A 87 -4.61 -5.56 -6.12
C ALA A 87 -6.12 -5.81 -5.96
N LEU A 88 -6.52 -6.97 -5.40
CA LEU A 88 -7.94 -7.27 -5.14
C LEU A 88 -8.58 -6.28 -4.15
N ALA A 89 -7.84 -5.83 -3.16
CA ALA A 89 -8.32 -4.82 -2.21
C ALA A 89 -8.51 -3.46 -2.89
N LEU A 90 -7.58 -3.05 -3.77
CA LEU A 90 -7.70 -1.83 -4.54
C LEU A 90 -8.94 -1.86 -5.45
N GLU A 91 -9.12 -2.97 -6.21
CA GLU A 91 -10.27 -3.13 -7.09
C GLU A 91 -11.59 -3.09 -6.31
N TYR A 92 -11.66 -3.80 -5.17
CA TYR A 92 -12.82 -3.76 -4.30
C TYR A 92 -13.16 -2.34 -3.84
N VAL A 93 -12.17 -1.57 -3.33
CA VAL A 93 -12.42 -0.20 -2.87
C VAL A 93 -12.82 0.72 -4.03
N ASN A 94 -12.22 0.51 -5.21
CA ASN A 94 -12.58 1.29 -6.40
C ASN A 94 -13.99 1.03 -6.91
N GLU A 95 -14.60 -0.12 -6.58
CA GLU A 95 -15.99 -0.44 -6.90
C GLU A 95 -17.00 0.17 -5.91
N GLN A 96 -16.54 0.63 -4.73
CA GLN A 96 -17.43 1.21 -3.72
C GLN A 96 -17.84 2.65 -4.06
N GLU A 97 -18.80 3.19 -3.33
CA GLU A 97 -19.21 4.60 -3.44
C GLU A 97 -18.07 5.53 -2.97
N SER A 98 -18.00 6.73 -3.56
CA SER A 98 -17.01 7.77 -3.18
C SER A 98 -17.56 8.61 -2.02
N ASP A 99 -17.94 7.96 -0.91
CA ASP A 99 -18.60 8.57 0.25
C ASP A 99 -17.75 8.54 1.54
N GLY A 100 -16.52 8.01 1.45
CA GLY A 100 -15.58 7.94 2.56
C GLY A 100 -15.82 6.81 3.56
N HIS A 101 -16.87 5.98 3.43
CA HIS A 101 -17.16 4.89 4.37
C HIS A 101 -16.36 3.62 4.07
N THR A 102 -15.71 3.53 2.89
CA THR A 102 -14.74 2.49 2.58
C THR A 102 -13.36 3.11 2.41
N ILE A 103 -12.45 2.80 3.30
CA ILE A 103 -11.08 3.31 3.34
C ILE A 103 -10.13 2.18 2.98
N LEU A 104 -9.27 2.39 2.01
CA LEU A 104 -8.14 1.51 1.75
C LEU A 104 -7.00 1.89 2.68
N PHE A 105 -6.57 0.99 3.55
CA PHE A 105 -5.31 1.17 4.28
C PHE A 105 -4.21 0.50 3.47
N GLN A 106 -3.53 1.31 2.68
CA GLN A 106 -2.61 0.83 1.66
C GLN A 106 -1.15 0.99 2.05
N THR A 107 -0.34 0.30 1.28
CA THR A 107 1.09 0.48 1.19
C THR A 107 1.44 1.21 -0.11
N ASP A 108 2.70 1.40 -0.33
CA ASP A 108 3.30 1.97 -1.55
C ASP A 108 3.09 1.15 -2.83
N LEU A 109 2.41 0.02 -2.79
CA LEU A 109 2.25 -0.89 -3.95
C LEU A 109 1.51 -0.27 -5.14
N VAL A 110 0.69 0.75 -4.91
CA VAL A 110 0.07 1.52 -5.99
C VAL A 110 1.11 2.07 -6.99
N ARG A 111 2.36 2.24 -6.57
CA ARG A 111 3.48 2.71 -7.40
C ARG A 111 3.94 1.70 -8.47
N VAL A 112 3.58 0.43 -8.34
CA VAL A 112 4.12 -0.65 -9.18
C VAL A 112 3.07 -1.45 -9.96
N PHE A 113 1.83 -1.47 -9.50
CA PHE A 113 0.80 -2.35 -10.04
C PHE A 113 0.59 -2.26 -11.55
N PRO A 114 0.43 -1.07 -12.15
CA PRO A 114 0.21 -0.99 -13.59
C PRO A 114 1.42 -1.50 -14.40
N THR A 115 2.64 -1.14 -13.98
CA THR A 115 3.89 -1.54 -14.64
C THR A 115 4.14 -3.04 -14.49
N MET A 116 3.75 -3.63 -13.35
CA MET A 116 3.83 -5.07 -13.11
C MET A 116 2.66 -5.85 -13.76
N GLY A 117 1.67 -5.16 -14.33
CA GLY A 117 0.51 -5.78 -14.97
C GLY A 117 -0.42 -6.49 -13.98
N MET A 118 -0.52 -6.01 -12.73
CA MET A 118 -1.35 -6.59 -11.68
C MET A 118 -2.78 -6.03 -11.69
N THR A 119 -2.90 -4.73 -11.92
CA THR A 119 -4.17 -4.02 -12.16
C THR A 119 -3.90 -2.78 -13.01
N ASP A 120 -4.95 -2.21 -13.62
CA ASP A 120 -4.87 -0.94 -14.35
C ASP A 120 -5.06 0.28 -13.43
N LEU A 121 -5.43 0.06 -12.16
CA LEU A 121 -5.60 1.12 -11.18
C LEU A 121 -4.25 1.76 -10.82
N THR A 122 -4.27 3.09 -10.65
CA THR A 122 -3.11 3.91 -10.36
C THR A 122 -3.37 4.80 -9.13
N TYR A 123 -2.39 5.56 -8.72
CA TYR A 123 -2.55 6.61 -7.70
C TYR A 123 -3.64 7.66 -8.07
N LYS A 124 -4.05 7.75 -9.34
CA LYS A 124 -5.10 8.68 -9.81
C LYS A 124 -6.51 8.24 -9.47
N ASP A 125 -6.68 6.95 -9.16
CA ASP A 125 -7.97 6.36 -8.83
C ASP A 125 -8.30 6.50 -7.33
N PHE A 126 -7.34 7.01 -6.54
CA PHE A 126 -7.45 7.18 -5.09
C PHE A 126 -6.99 8.57 -4.66
N GLU A 127 -7.59 9.07 -3.57
CA GLU A 127 -7.10 10.22 -2.81
C GLU A 127 -6.29 9.72 -1.62
N GLN A 128 -4.98 9.95 -1.64
CA GLN A 128 -4.09 9.60 -0.52
C GLN A 128 -4.34 10.55 0.65
N ILE A 129 -4.87 10.03 1.73
CA ILE A 129 -5.24 10.82 2.91
C ILE A 129 -4.01 11.28 3.69
N GLY A 130 -3.05 10.37 3.86
CA GLY A 130 -1.81 10.65 4.58
C GLY A 130 -0.83 9.50 4.47
N ILE A 131 0.46 9.83 4.65
CA ILE A 131 1.56 8.86 4.78
C ILE A 131 2.30 9.25 6.06
N GLY A 132 2.01 8.56 7.16
CA GLY A 132 2.56 8.93 8.47
C GLY A 132 3.62 7.97 9.01
N ALA A 133 3.85 6.86 8.32
CA ALA A 133 4.75 5.82 8.81
C ALA A 133 5.41 5.05 7.67
N MET A 134 6.66 4.64 7.90
CA MET A 134 7.45 3.83 6.98
C MET A 134 8.13 2.66 7.71
N GLY A 135 8.20 1.51 7.03
CA GLY A 135 9.03 0.38 7.41
C GLY A 135 10.23 0.29 6.48
N ILE A 136 11.44 0.29 7.04
CA ILE A 136 12.66 0.20 6.25
C ILE A 136 12.96 -1.25 5.93
N ALA A 137 13.29 -1.53 4.67
CA ALA A 137 13.67 -2.87 4.21
C ALA A 137 14.97 -3.32 4.87
N ASN A 138 15.02 -4.61 5.24
CA ASN A 138 16.07 -5.18 6.04
C ASN A 138 16.34 -6.62 5.59
N PHE A 139 17.62 -6.97 5.50
CA PHE A 139 18.12 -8.29 5.10
C PHE A 139 18.39 -9.12 6.34
N THR A 140 17.57 -10.14 6.58
CA THR A 140 17.63 -10.96 7.79
C THR A 140 18.01 -12.41 7.52
N VAL A 141 18.83 -12.94 8.41
CA VAL A 141 19.25 -14.33 8.44
C VAL A 141 18.94 -14.95 9.80
N LYS A 142 18.88 -16.28 9.91
CA LYS A 142 18.92 -16.94 11.21
C LYS A 142 20.19 -16.56 11.99
N ASP A 143 20.13 -16.48 13.30
CA ASP A 143 21.29 -16.11 14.15
C ASP A 143 22.56 -16.88 13.80
N LYS A 144 22.47 -18.21 13.64
CA LYS A 144 23.60 -19.09 13.32
C LYS A 144 23.82 -19.30 11.82
N SER A 145 23.42 -18.35 10.97
CA SER A 145 23.73 -18.40 9.54
C SER A 145 25.24 -18.27 9.29
N ASP A 146 25.71 -18.89 8.19
CA ASP A 146 27.06 -18.70 7.67
C ASP A 146 27.25 -17.33 7.01
N LEU A 147 26.17 -16.70 6.54
CA LEU A 147 26.18 -15.32 6.07
C LEU A 147 26.37 -14.39 7.28
N LYS A 148 27.49 -13.66 7.33
CA LYS A 148 27.86 -12.80 8.48
C LYS A 148 27.68 -11.31 8.23
N THR A 149 27.84 -10.91 6.98
CA THR A 149 27.79 -9.52 6.52
C THR A 149 26.91 -9.39 5.28
N PHE A 150 26.61 -8.17 4.88
CA PHE A 150 25.91 -7.94 3.62
C PHE A 150 26.77 -8.29 2.39
N ASP A 151 28.11 -8.23 2.51
CA ASP A 151 29.01 -8.72 1.43
C ASP A 151 28.80 -10.21 1.15
N ASP A 152 28.51 -11.02 2.16
CA ASP A 152 28.21 -12.45 1.96
C ASP A 152 26.89 -12.63 1.18
N VAL A 153 25.89 -11.78 1.44
CA VAL A 153 24.65 -11.75 0.68
C VAL A 153 24.90 -11.37 -0.78
N ILE A 154 25.69 -10.30 -0.99
CA ILE A 154 26.06 -9.87 -2.37
C ILE A 154 26.77 -10.97 -3.12
N GLN A 155 27.70 -11.69 -2.47
CA GLN A 155 28.40 -12.79 -3.12
C GLN A 155 27.45 -13.94 -3.47
N LEU A 156 26.55 -14.31 -2.54
CA LEU A 156 25.56 -15.35 -2.78
C LEU A 156 24.61 -15.01 -3.95
N LEU A 157 24.18 -13.74 -4.05
CA LEU A 157 23.38 -13.25 -5.18
C LEU A 157 24.15 -13.33 -6.50
N LYS A 158 25.43 -12.91 -6.54
CA LYS A 158 26.29 -13.00 -7.73
C LYS A 158 26.52 -14.44 -8.20
N ASP A 159 26.55 -15.39 -7.29
CA ASP A 159 26.69 -16.80 -7.59
C ASP A 159 25.40 -17.41 -8.16
N GLY A 160 24.26 -16.69 -8.12
CA GLY A 160 22.96 -17.12 -8.64
C GLY A 160 22.34 -18.31 -7.90
N ASN A 161 22.71 -18.53 -6.65
CA ASN A 161 22.26 -19.68 -5.85
C ASN A 161 21.42 -19.28 -4.62
N ALA A 162 21.17 -17.98 -4.45
CA ALA A 162 20.44 -17.48 -3.30
C ALA A 162 18.96 -17.91 -3.33
N LYS A 163 18.45 -18.42 -2.19
CA LYS A 163 17.01 -18.56 -1.94
C LYS A 163 16.54 -17.46 -1.01
N VAL A 164 15.67 -16.61 -1.51
CA VAL A 164 15.25 -15.39 -0.81
C VAL A 164 13.76 -15.42 -0.49
N GLY A 165 13.42 -15.22 0.78
CA GLY A 165 12.04 -15.08 1.22
C GLY A 165 11.56 -13.64 1.15
N VAL A 166 10.41 -13.42 0.49
CA VAL A 166 9.69 -12.13 0.43
C VAL A 166 8.19 -12.37 0.65
N ALA A 167 7.40 -11.31 0.90
CA ALA A 167 5.97 -11.49 1.12
C ALA A 167 5.20 -11.81 -0.16
N ALA A 168 5.53 -11.16 -1.30
CA ALA A 168 4.87 -11.42 -2.57
C ALA A 168 5.72 -10.89 -3.75
N ILE A 169 5.46 -11.41 -4.95
CA ILE A 169 6.03 -10.81 -6.16
C ILE A 169 5.41 -9.42 -6.36
N GLY A 170 6.27 -8.43 -6.55
CA GLY A 170 5.90 -7.02 -6.72
C GLY A 170 5.66 -6.26 -5.43
N ASP A 171 5.82 -6.90 -4.26
CA ASP A 171 5.78 -6.19 -2.98
C ASP A 171 7.07 -5.37 -2.73
N PRO A 172 7.12 -4.49 -1.73
CA PRO A 172 8.29 -3.67 -1.45
C PRO A 172 9.56 -4.48 -1.20
N TRP A 173 9.44 -5.65 -0.61
CA TRP A 173 10.57 -6.53 -0.27
C TRP A 173 11.15 -7.21 -1.53
N HIS A 174 10.27 -7.62 -2.44
CA HIS A 174 10.69 -8.09 -3.76
C HIS A 174 11.37 -6.97 -4.57
N LEU A 175 10.81 -5.75 -4.56
CA LEU A 175 11.41 -4.60 -5.25
C LEU A 175 12.80 -4.28 -4.70
N THR A 176 12.96 -4.32 -3.38
CA THR A 176 14.27 -4.15 -2.74
C THR A 176 15.28 -5.17 -3.27
N LEU A 177 14.88 -6.45 -3.41
CA LEU A 177 15.75 -7.48 -3.98
C LEU A 177 16.13 -7.18 -5.43
N GLU A 178 15.16 -6.80 -6.26
CA GLU A 178 15.41 -6.50 -7.67
C GLU A 178 16.32 -5.28 -7.87
N ILE A 179 16.16 -4.25 -7.02
CA ILE A 179 17.08 -3.10 -7.00
C ILE A 179 18.51 -3.57 -6.67
N VAL A 180 18.67 -4.35 -5.61
CA VAL A 180 20.00 -4.86 -5.24
C VAL A 180 20.58 -5.73 -6.34
N ASN A 181 19.82 -6.70 -6.87
CA ASN A 181 20.23 -7.56 -7.97
C ASN A 181 20.70 -6.76 -9.19
N SER A 182 19.95 -5.72 -9.58
CA SER A 182 20.29 -4.86 -10.73
C SER A 182 21.62 -4.13 -10.56
N VAL A 183 21.92 -3.69 -9.32
CA VAL A 183 23.13 -2.94 -8.99
C VAL A 183 24.34 -3.85 -8.85
N VAL A 184 24.19 -5.01 -8.19
CA VAL A 184 25.33 -5.91 -7.93
C VAL A 184 25.55 -6.93 -9.04
N GLY A 185 24.63 -7.06 -10.00
CA GLY A 185 24.67 -8.09 -11.05
C GLY A 185 24.38 -9.48 -10.49
N GLY A 186 23.44 -9.58 -9.57
CA GLY A 186 23.03 -10.82 -8.91
C GLY A 186 21.71 -11.38 -9.44
N ASP A 187 21.36 -12.58 -8.94
CA ASP A 187 20.09 -13.27 -9.20
C ASP A 187 19.72 -14.16 -7.98
N ALA A 188 18.44 -14.50 -7.85
CA ALA A 188 17.96 -15.32 -6.74
C ALA A 188 16.71 -16.13 -7.09
N GLU A 189 16.57 -17.31 -6.48
CA GLU A 189 15.30 -18.04 -6.39
C GLU A 189 14.41 -17.35 -5.34
N ILE A 190 13.30 -16.75 -5.79
CA ILE A 190 12.37 -16.01 -4.93
C ILE A 190 11.30 -16.96 -4.41
N ILE A 191 11.13 -17.02 -3.09
CA ILE A 191 10.09 -17.80 -2.41
C ILE A 191 9.15 -16.82 -1.71
N THR A 192 7.87 -16.87 -2.08
CA THR A 192 6.85 -15.95 -1.56
C THR A 192 6.11 -16.55 -0.36
N TYR A 193 5.75 -15.68 0.58
CA TYR A 193 4.99 -15.96 1.79
C TYR A 193 3.82 -14.99 1.94
N ASP A 194 2.93 -15.19 2.92
CA ASP A 194 1.76 -14.31 3.13
C ASP A 194 2.10 -12.95 3.76
N SER A 195 3.33 -12.79 4.30
CA SER A 195 3.83 -11.55 4.91
C SER A 195 5.35 -11.57 5.03
N GLY A 196 5.98 -10.39 5.23
CA GLY A 196 7.40 -10.29 5.53
C GLY A 196 7.78 -11.01 6.82
N SER A 197 6.91 -10.99 7.84
CA SER A 197 7.11 -11.77 9.08
C SER A 197 7.19 -13.27 8.80
N ASN A 198 6.34 -13.81 7.92
CA ASN A 198 6.37 -15.23 7.54
C ASN A 198 7.62 -15.59 6.74
N ALA A 199 8.07 -14.71 5.84
CA ALA A 199 9.34 -14.85 5.12
C ALA A 199 10.54 -14.88 6.09
N ALA A 200 10.55 -14.02 7.09
CA ALA A 200 11.58 -13.99 8.12
C ALA A 200 11.57 -15.26 9.01
N MET A 201 10.38 -15.78 9.32
CA MET A 201 10.27 -17.08 10.02
C MET A 201 10.82 -18.23 9.18
N ALA A 202 10.66 -18.21 7.86
CA ALA A 202 11.26 -19.19 6.96
C ALA A 202 12.80 -19.08 6.97
N ALA A 203 13.36 -17.87 6.97
CA ALA A 203 14.80 -17.66 7.14
C ALA A 203 15.30 -18.18 8.49
N MET A 204 14.56 -17.92 9.58
CA MET A 204 14.87 -18.44 10.92
C MET A 204 14.95 -19.97 10.95
N LYS A 205 14.04 -20.65 10.24
CA LYS A 205 14.02 -22.11 10.11
C LYS A 205 15.08 -22.64 9.14
N GLY A 206 15.68 -21.79 8.30
CA GLY A 206 16.63 -22.17 7.26
C GLY A 206 15.97 -22.77 6.01
N GLU A 207 14.70 -22.44 5.76
CA GLU A 207 13.98 -22.80 4.53
C GLU A 207 14.43 -21.94 3.34
N VAL A 208 14.90 -20.72 3.63
CA VAL A 208 15.57 -19.79 2.71
C VAL A 208 16.90 -19.34 3.32
N ASP A 209 17.81 -18.84 2.50
CA ASP A 209 19.13 -18.37 2.94
C ASP A 209 19.03 -17.07 3.73
N PHE A 210 18.21 -16.16 3.25
CA PHE A 210 17.85 -14.91 3.92
C PHE A 210 16.44 -14.47 3.53
N SER A 211 15.90 -13.53 4.26
CA SER A 211 14.64 -12.87 3.92
C SER A 211 14.81 -11.36 3.83
N ILE A 212 13.95 -10.72 3.06
CA ILE A 212 13.75 -9.28 3.06
C ILE A 212 12.38 -8.98 3.63
N SER A 213 12.34 -8.09 4.62
CA SER A 213 11.13 -7.68 5.34
C SER A 213 11.35 -6.31 5.97
N GLY A 214 10.32 -5.70 6.52
CA GLY A 214 10.49 -4.49 7.33
C GLY A 214 11.15 -4.80 8.67
N VAL A 215 12.03 -3.92 9.15
CA VAL A 215 12.59 -4.03 10.51
C VAL A 215 11.47 -4.18 11.54
N ASN A 216 10.37 -3.45 11.37
CA ASN A 216 9.18 -3.49 12.23
C ASN A 216 8.49 -4.87 12.29
N GLU A 217 8.63 -5.68 11.25
CA GLU A 217 8.03 -7.02 11.18
C GLU A 217 8.84 -8.06 11.96
N VAL A 218 10.13 -7.82 12.15
CA VAL A 218 11.08 -8.79 12.73
C VAL A 218 11.74 -8.32 14.02
N VAL A 219 11.46 -7.10 14.47
CA VAL A 219 12.11 -6.45 15.60
C VAL A 219 12.11 -7.29 16.89
N ASP A 220 11.03 -8.03 17.15
CA ASP A 220 10.95 -8.89 18.34
C ASP A 220 11.84 -10.15 18.21
N LEU A 221 11.98 -10.71 17.00
CA LEU A 221 12.89 -11.83 16.72
C LEU A 221 14.37 -11.39 16.76
N LEU A 222 14.64 -10.16 16.31
CA LEU A 222 15.98 -9.56 16.44
C LEU A 222 16.34 -9.35 17.92
N ARG A 223 15.42 -8.83 18.74
CA ARG A 223 15.61 -8.68 20.20
C ARG A 223 15.78 -10.00 20.93
N ALA A 224 15.09 -11.04 20.47
CA ALA A 224 15.21 -12.38 21.01
C ALA A 224 16.54 -13.07 20.63
N GLY A 225 17.24 -12.56 19.62
CA GLY A 225 18.45 -13.18 19.07
C GLY A 225 18.15 -14.43 18.22
N ASP A 226 16.90 -14.58 17.73
CA ASP A 226 16.52 -15.66 16.84
C ASP A 226 16.89 -15.36 15.38
N LEU A 227 16.88 -14.07 15.03
CA LEU A 227 17.32 -13.51 13.76
C LEU A 227 18.44 -12.49 13.95
N ARG A 228 19.21 -12.30 12.91
CA ARG A 228 20.22 -11.24 12.80
C ARG A 228 19.99 -10.45 11.53
N SER A 229 20.04 -9.13 11.63
CA SER A 229 20.00 -8.21 10.49
C SER A 229 21.41 -8.00 9.96
N LEU A 230 21.59 -8.07 8.65
CA LEU A 230 22.88 -7.86 7.99
C LEU A 230 23.03 -6.44 7.42
N ALA A 231 21.94 -5.84 6.97
CA ALA A 231 21.89 -4.48 6.49
C ALA A 231 20.44 -3.96 6.39
N VAL A 232 20.28 -2.64 6.39
CA VAL A 232 19.04 -1.95 6.03
C VAL A 232 19.20 -1.20 4.71
N MET A 233 18.11 -1.08 3.96
CA MET A 233 18.07 -0.30 2.72
C MET A 233 17.95 1.19 3.04
N ASP A 234 19.00 1.74 3.62
CA ASP A 234 19.12 3.14 4.03
C ASP A 234 20.56 3.63 3.76
N ASN A 235 20.82 4.93 3.91
CA ASN A 235 22.16 5.56 3.83
C ASN A 235 22.75 5.88 5.20
N LYS A 236 22.07 5.45 6.27
CA LYS A 236 22.54 5.58 7.65
C LYS A 236 22.21 4.32 8.43
N ALA A 237 23.01 4.06 9.46
CA ALA A 237 22.76 2.96 10.37
C ALA A 237 21.39 3.10 11.05
N PHE A 238 20.69 1.97 11.22
CA PHE A 238 19.37 1.94 11.82
C PHE A 238 19.47 1.53 13.28
N GLU A 239 19.06 2.45 14.14
CA GLU A 239 19.17 2.31 15.59
C GLU A 239 17.84 1.90 16.21
N VAL A 240 17.82 0.81 16.94
CA VAL A 240 16.65 0.29 17.66
C VAL A 240 17.03 -0.14 19.07
N ASP A 241 16.26 0.26 20.07
CA ASP A 241 16.47 -0.14 21.45
C ASP A 241 16.51 -1.68 21.60
N GLY A 242 17.61 -2.20 22.14
CA GLY A 242 17.80 -3.62 22.41
C GLY A 242 18.27 -4.46 21.22
N ILE A 243 18.68 -3.85 20.14
CA ILE A 243 19.26 -4.50 18.95
C ILE A 243 20.60 -3.82 18.65
N GLU A 244 21.57 -4.60 18.17
CA GLU A 244 22.80 -4.05 17.61
C GLU A 244 22.47 -3.11 16.43
N SER A 245 23.23 -2.01 16.31
CA SER A 245 23.10 -1.06 15.20
C SER A 245 23.19 -1.79 13.86
N ILE A 246 22.19 -1.60 13.01
CA ILE A 246 22.10 -2.28 11.71
C ILE A 246 22.77 -1.39 10.67
N PRO A 247 23.82 -1.85 9.97
CA PRO A 247 24.54 -1.02 9.01
C PRO A 247 23.66 -0.73 7.77
N PRO A 248 23.88 0.40 7.09
CA PRO A 248 23.20 0.69 5.83
C PRO A 248 23.84 -0.08 4.66
N VAL A 249 23.06 -0.39 3.63
CA VAL A 249 23.58 -1.04 2.43
C VAL A 249 24.63 -0.20 1.69
N THR A 250 24.61 1.12 1.87
CA THR A 250 25.55 2.05 1.24
C THR A 250 26.98 1.93 1.78
N ASP A 251 27.17 1.37 2.97
CA ASP A 251 28.50 1.05 3.50
C ASP A 251 29.18 -0.09 2.69
N PHE A 252 28.41 -0.90 2.01
CA PHE A 252 28.87 -2.05 1.21
C PHE A 252 28.83 -1.76 -0.30
N VAL A 253 27.79 -1.06 -0.77
CA VAL A 253 27.56 -0.76 -2.20
C VAL A 253 27.13 0.70 -2.34
N SER A 254 28.07 1.59 -2.66
CA SER A 254 27.82 3.03 -2.84
C SER A 254 26.74 3.34 -3.92
N ASP A 255 26.66 2.51 -4.95
CA ASP A 255 25.70 2.71 -6.05
C ASP A 255 24.23 2.53 -5.63
N LEU A 256 23.99 1.99 -4.43
CA LEU A 256 22.66 1.93 -3.82
C LEU A 256 22.17 3.26 -3.24
N GLU A 257 23.04 4.29 -3.08
CA GLU A 257 22.69 5.60 -2.52
C GLU A 257 21.49 6.26 -3.20
N LYS A 258 21.35 6.10 -4.51
CA LYS A 258 20.24 6.68 -5.28
C LYS A 258 18.87 5.99 -5.08
N TYR A 259 18.85 4.86 -4.36
CA TYR A 259 17.65 4.05 -4.12
C TYR A 259 17.22 4.01 -2.66
N VAL A 260 17.92 4.71 -1.77
CA VAL A 260 17.63 4.72 -0.34
C VAL A 260 17.07 6.08 0.11
N PRO A 261 16.21 6.10 1.14
CA PRO A 261 15.72 4.93 1.87
C PRO A 261 14.69 4.15 1.02
N GLU A 262 14.69 2.83 1.11
CA GLU A 262 13.72 1.96 0.45
C GLU A 262 13.02 1.06 1.48
N GLY A 263 11.74 0.83 1.24
CA GLY A 263 10.88 0.06 2.10
C GLY A 263 9.42 0.27 1.76
N THR A 264 8.55 0.09 2.72
CA THR A 264 7.12 0.34 2.55
C THR A 264 6.66 1.52 3.37
N TRP A 265 5.69 2.27 2.88
CA TRP A 265 4.95 3.22 3.69
C TRP A 265 3.51 2.75 3.90
N TRP A 266 2.84 3.32 4.90
CA TRP A 266 1.45 3.04 5.20
C TRP A 266 0.64 4.31 5.35
N GLY A 267 -0.58 4.24 4.85
CA GLY A 267 -1.53 5.31 5.03
C GLY A 267 -2.91 5.00 4.47
N PRO A 268 -3.95 5.69 4.95
CA PRO A 268 -5.28 5.57 4.40
C PRO A 268 -5.40 6.29 3.06
N ALA A 269 -6.20 5.71 2.18
CA ALA A 269 -6.64 6.32 0.95
C ALA A 269 -8.14 6.06 0.76
N VAL A 270 -8.82 6.94 0.04
CA VAL A 270 -10.22 6.75 -0.36
C VAL A 270 -10.34 6.80 -1.87
N LYS A 271 -11.43 6.28 -2.41
CA LYS A 271 -11.69 6.35 -3.85
C LYS A 271 -11.68 7.80 -4.34
N HIS A 272 -11.09 8.04 -5.50
CA HIS A 272 -11.12 9.35 -6.14
C HIS A 272 -12.57 9.83 -6.35
N GLY A 273 -12.79 11.14 -6.15
CA GLY A 273 -14.12 11.75 -6.21
C GLY A 273 -14.86 11.74 -4.88
N THR A 274 -14.27 11.26 -3.80
CA THR A 274 -14.78 11.49 -2.43
C THR A 274 -14.80 13.00 -2.16
N PRO A 275 -15.91 13.57 -1.62
CA PRO A 275 -16.00 15.00 -1.34
C PRO A 275 -14.86 15.51 -0.46
N GLU A 276 -14.29 16.67 -0.82
CA GLU A 276 -13.10 17.24 -0.15
C GLU A 276 -13.33 17.47 1.35
N GLU A 277 -14.54 17.82 1.77
CA GLU A 277 -14.86 17.97 3.18
C GLU A 277 -14.78 16.65 3.95
N ILE A 278 -15.10 15.51 3.30
CA ILE A 278 -14.97 14.17 3.89
C ILE A 278 -13.50 13.77 3.93
N VAL A 279 -12.78 13.99 2.83
CA VAL A 279 -11.31 13.77 2.75
C VAL A 279 -10.61 14.52 3.88
N THR A 280 -10.97 15.79 4.09
CA THR A 280 -10.41 16.63 5.16
C THR A 280 -10.70 16.06 6.55
N LYS A 281 -11.95 15.62 6.82
CA LYS A 281 -12.30 15.02 8.11
C LYS A 281 -11.49 13.74 8.40
N ILE A 282 -11.35 12.88 7.41
CA ILE A 282 -10.56 11.65 7.56
C ILE A 282 -9.08 11.99 7.77
N ARG A 283 -8.55 12.97 7.02
CA ARG A 283 -7.17 13.45 7.15
C ARG A 283 -6.89 14.02 8.54
N ASP A 284 -7.78 14.85 9.06
CA ASP A 284 -7.65 15.42 10.40
C ASP A 284 -7.67 14.34 11.49
N ALA A 285 -8.57 13.35 11.38
CA ALA A 285 -8.63 12.22 12.29
C ALA A 285 -7.36 11.36 12.21
N TYR A 286 -6.87 11.09 10.99
CA TYR A 286 -5.62 10.35 10.78
C TYR A 286 -4.41 11.09 11.36
N ASN A 287 -4.28 12.39 11.12
CA ASN A 287 -3.20 13.20 11.66
C ASN A 287 -3.18 13.21 13.20
N LYS A 288 -4.35 13.28 13.82
CA LYS A 288 -4.44 13.14 15.29
C LYS A 288 -4.03 11.74 15.73
N ALA A 289 -4.46 10.70 15.02
CA ALA A 289 -4.16 9.32 15.36
C ALA A 289 -2.65 9.02 15.31
N ILE A 290 -1.95 9.40 14.24
CA ILE A 290 -0.49 9.18 14.12
C ILE A 290 0.33 10.02 15.09
N ASN A 291 -0.17 11.19 15.49
CA ASN A 291 0.47 12.07 16.47
C ASN A 291 0.08 11.74 17.93
N SER A 292 -0.80 10.76 18.16
CA SER A 292 -1.16 10.34 19.50
C SER A 292 0.03 9.72 20.23
N LYS A 293 0.07 9.88 21.56
CA LYS A 293 1.13 9.26 22.40
C LYS A 293 1.13 7.75 22.29
N GLU A 294 -0.05 7.16 22.11
CA GLU A 294 -0.25 5.72 21.97
C GLU A 294 0.41 5.22 20.70
N PHE A 295 0.11 5.84 19.55
CA PHE A 295 0.69 5.44 18.28
C PHE A 295 2.20 5.70 18.22
N GLN A 296 2.68 6.82 18.73
CA GLN A 296 4.12 7.11 18.79
C GLN A 296 4.89 6.09 19.64
N ALA A 297 4.31 5.67 20.78
CA ALA A 297 4.91 4.62 21.61
C ALA A 297 4.92 3.26 20.89
N PHE A 298 3.85 2.94 20.18
CA PHE A 298 3.79 1.75 19.32
C PHE A 298 4.84 1.81 18.21
N ALA A 299 4.92 2.92 17.47
CA ALA A 299 5.89 3.11 16.39
C ALA A 299 7.32 2.92 16.88
N LYS A 300 7.70 3.56 18.01
CA LYS A 300 9.02 3.39 18.63
C LYS A 300 9.28 1.93 19.02
N LYS A 301 8.32 1.27 19.67
CA LYS A 301 8.44 -0.14 20.08
C LYS A 301 8.64 -1.06 18.89
N ARG A 302 7.96 -0.80 17.77
CA ARG A 302 7.99 -1.60 16.55
C ARG A 302 9.05 -1.19 15.54
N ALA A 303 9.93 -0.22 15.88
CA ALA A 303 10.94 0.29 14.95
C ALA A 303 10.35 0.84 13.63
N ILE A 304 9.19 1.50 13.72
CA ILE A 304 8.55 2.18 12.61
C ILE A 304 9.07 3.61 12.54
N VAL A 305 9.46 4.05 11.35
CA VAL A 305 9.88 5.43 11.09
C VAL A 305 8.64 6.29 10.87
N LEU A 306 8.46 7.30 11.71
CA LEU A 306 7.41 8.31 11.49
C LEU A 306 7.86 9.29 10.42
N THR A 307 6.96 9.67 9.53
CA THR A 307 7.22 10.57 8.41
C THR A 307 6.46 11.88 8.59
N ASP A 308 6.95 12.93 7.97
CA ASP A 308 6.33 14.26 7.93
C ASP A 308 6.11 14.65 6.46
N ILE A 309 5.30 13.86 5.76
CA ILE A 309 4.97 14.06 4.35
C ILE A 309 3.73 14.94 4.27
N GLU A 310 3.92 16.24 4.00
CA GLU A 310 2.85 17.24 3.95
C GLU A 310 1.85 16.97 2.82
N ASP A 311 2.35 16.71 1.61
CA ASP A 311 1.52 16.39 0.43
C ASP A 311 1.69 14.92 0.04
N SER A 312 0.87 14.08 0.67
CA SER A 312 0.91 12.64 0.46
C SER A 312 0.46 12.23 -0.95
N GLN A 313 -0.40 13.01 -1.60
CA GLN A 313 -0.86 12.73 -2.96
C GLN A 313 0.26 13.00 -3.97
N GLU A 314 0.93 14.17 -3.89
CA GLU A 314 2.05 14.47 -4.77
C GLU A 314 3.24 13.54 -4.51
N TYR A 315 3.53 13.22 -3.25
CA TYR A 315 4.55 12.21 -2.91
C TYR A 315 4.24 10.86 -3.55
N THR A 316 2.99 10.38 -3.46
CA THR A 316 2.58 9.10 -4.06
C THR A 316 2.76 9.13 -5.57
N LYS A 317 2.44 10.22 -6.23
CA LYS A 317 2.66 10.42 -7.65
C LYS A 317 4.15 10.38 -8.00
N GLU A 318 4.98 11.17 -7.33
CA GLU A 318 6.42 11.23 -7.60
C GLU A 318 7.10 9.87 -7.43
N ILE A 319 6.80 9.17 -6.33
CA ILE A 319 7.38 7.85 -6.09
C ILE A 319 6.88 6.81 -7.09
N THR A 320 5.61 6.92 -7.53
CA THR A 320 5.05 6.06 -8.58
C THR A 320 5.78 6.27 -9.90
N GLU A 321 5.97 7.53 -10.32
CA GLU A 321 6.71 7.86 -11.52
C GLU A 321 8.15 7.30 -11.46
N LYS A 322 8.88 7.57 -10.39
CA LYS A 322 10.26 7.08 -10.21
C LYS A 322 10.36 5.56 -10.22
N THR A 323 9.53 4.89 -9.41
CA THR A 323 9.62 3.42 -9.26
C THR A 323 9.17 2.69 -10.52
N SER A 324 8.10 3.13 -11.17
CA SER A 324 7.63 2.51 -12.42
C SER A 324 8.66 2.59 -13.54
N TRP A 325 9.31 3.73 -13.69
CA TRP A 325 10.37 3.89 -14.68
C TRP A 325 11.62 3.08 -14.33
N LEU A 326 12.01 3.06 -13.06
CA LEU A 326 13.11 2.21 -12.59
C LEU A 326 12.86 0.74 -12.93
N LEU A 327 11.69 0.19 -12.58
CA LEU A 327 11.35 -1.21 -12.83
C LEU A 327 11.37 -1.54 -14.33
N TRP A 328 10.94 -0.61 -15.17
CA TRP A 328 11.00 -0.76 -16.61
C TRP A 328 12.44 -0.78 -17.11
N GLU A 329 13.30 0.14 -16.66
CA GLU A 329 14.70 0.28 -17.07
C GLU A 329 15.57 -0.92 -16.63
N ILE A 330 15.30 -1.51 -15.47
CA ILE A 330 16.00 -2.73 -15.01
C ILE A 330 15.38 -4.04 -15.54
N GLY A 331 14.34 -3.96 -16.38
CA GLY A 331 13.74 -5.13 -17.03
C GLY A 331 12.79 -5.97 -16.19
N VAL A 332 12.37 -5.49 -15.01
CA VAL A 332 11.41 -6.14 -14.11
C VAL A 332 9.97 -5.81 -14.49
N GLY A 333 9.73 -4.60 -15.01
CA GLY A 333 8.41 -4.16 -15.46
C GLY A 333 7.93 -4.97 -16.67
N LYS A 334 6.65 -5.37 -16.64
CA LYS A 334 5.99 -6.13 -17.71
C LYS A 334 5.31 -5.23 -18.74
N ARG A 335 4.99 -4.00 -18.36
CA ARG A 335 4.36 -2.97 -19.20
C ARG A 335 5.15 -1.68 -19.07
N SER A 336 5.31 -0.94 -20.18
CA SER A 336 5.99 0.34 -20.08
C SER A 336 5.17 1.34 -19.27
N PRO A 337 5.81 2.23 -18.50
CA PRO A 337 5.10 3.27 -17.76
C PRO A 337 4.23 4.16 -18.66
N GLU A 338 4.69 4.46 -19.87
CA GLU A 338 3.95 5.26 -20.86
C GLU A 338 2.63 4.59 -21.28
N GLU A 339 2.64 3.27 -21.56
CA GLU A 339 1.45 2.50 -21.93
C GLU A 339 0.39 2.49 -20.81
N VAL A 340 0.81 2.60 -19.56
CA VAL A 340 -0.07 2.63 -18.39
C VAL A 340 -0.34 4.06 -17.88
N GLY A 341 0.03 5.08 -18.65
CA GLY A 341 -0.29 6.48 -18.36
C GLY A 341 0.52 7.10 -17.22
N ILE A 342 1.71 6.54 -16.90
CA ILE A 342 2.64 7.07 -15.90
C ILE A 342 3.69 7.92 -16.59
N SER A 343 3.76 9.19 -16.20
CA SER A 343 4.69 10.15 -16.77
C SER A 343 6.13 9.83 -16.40
N ARG A 344 7.07 10.31 -17.23
CA ARG A 344 8.48 10.24 -16.86
C ARG A 344 8.76 11.20 -15.70
N PRO A 345 9.50 10.77 -14.66
CA PRO A 345 9.86 11.65 -13.57
C PRO A 345 10.65 12.86 -14.09
N LYS A 346 10.40 14.02 -13.50
CA LYS A 346 11.22 15.21 -13.76
C LYS A 346 12.61 14.99 -13.19
N GLU A 347 13.66 15.34 -13.96
CA GLU A 347 15.05 15.30 -13.51
C GLU A 347 15.29 16.23 -12.31
#